data_f89558338eb0bf5adcb6c4f5071a0d3c
#
_entry.id   f89558338eb0bf5adcb6c4f5071a0d3c
#
_cell.length_a   1.000
_cell.length_b   1.000
_cell.length_c   1.000
_cell.angle_alpha   90.00
_cell.angle_beta   90.00
_cell.angle_gamma   90.00
#
_symmetry.space_group_name_H-M   'P 1'
#
loop_
_entity.id
_entity.type
_entity.pdbx_description
1 polymer ?
#
loop_
_entity_poly.entity_id
_entity_poly.type
_entity_poly.pdbx_seq_one_letter_code
_entity_poly.pdbx_strand_id
1 'polypeptide(L)'
;MIILKWLQDKYNAEVICYTSDLGQEINRKAIYTNAKKLGVKKIIIEDLKEKFVKNYVFPMIRGNALYEGIYLLGTSIARPLIARRQIEIAKKFGAQAVSHGATGKGNDQVRFELGYYY
;
A
#
# COMPACT_ATOMS: atom_id res chain seq x y z
N MET A 1 11.54 -4.02 -4.98
CA MET A 1 11.14 -5.33 -5.60
C MET A 1 11.88 -6.55 -5.03
N ILE A 2 12.77 -6.36 -4.07
CA ILE A 2 13.51 -7.44 -3.40
C ILE A 2 12.56 -8.45 -2.73
N ILE A 3 11.58 -7.96 -1.96
CA ILE A 3 10.60 -8.81 -1.27
C ILE A 3 9.80 -9.67 -2.25
N LEU A 4 9.41 -9.13 -3.40
CA LEU A 4 8.71 -9.88 -4.44
C LEU A 4 9.52 -11.10 -4.88
N LYS A 5 10.79 -10.90 -5.22
CA LYS A 5 11.67 -11.99 -5.64
C LYS A 5 11.89 -12.99 -4.50
N TRP A 6 12.08 -12.50 -3.28
CA TRP A 6 12.23 -13.35 -2.10
C TRP A 6 11.00 -14.24 -1.84
N LEU A 7 9.77 -13.69 -1.99
CA LEU A 7 8.54 -14.46 -1.84
C LEU A 7 8.41 -15.57 -2.89
N GLN A 8 8.76 -15.26 -4.14
CA GLN A 8 8.76 -16.25 -5.20
C GLN A 8 9.76 -17.38 -4.92
N ASP A 9 10.99 -17.03 -4.54
CA ASP A 9 12.07 -18.02 -4.36
C ASP A 9 11.87 -18.86 -3.09
N LYS A 10 11.43 -18.25 -1.99
CA LYS A 10 11.31 -18.95 -0.70
C LYS A 10 10.03 -19.77 -0.57
N TYR A 11 8.92 -19.27 -1.10
CA TYR A 11 7.61 -19.88 -0.93
C TYR A 11 7.03 -20.46 -2.22
N ASN A 12 7.74 -20.35 -3.33
CA ASN A 12 7.23 -20.68 -4.67
C ASN A 12 5.86 -20.02 -4.94
N ALA A 13 5.70 -18.79 -4.45
CA ALA A 13 4.43 -18.08 -4.45
C ALA A 13 4.18 -17.37 -5.78
N GLU A 14 2.96 -17.46 -6.29
CA GLU A 14 2.49 -16.57 -7.34
C GLU A 14 2.13 -15.20 -6.71
N VAL A 15 2.84 -14.14 -7.14
CA VAL A 15 2.71 -12.82 -6.53
C VAL A 15 1.88 -11.88 -7.41
N ILE A 16 0.88 -11.24 -6.80
CA ILE A 16 0.15 -10.11 -7.37
C ILE A 16 0.77 -8.83 -6.82
N CYS A 17 1.21 -7.92 -7.70
CA CYS A 17 1.71 -6.62 -7.28
C CYS A 17 0.57 -5.60 -7.19
N TYR A 18 0.53 -4.88 -6.08
CA TYR A 18 -0.39 -3.78 -5.86
C TYR A 18 0.35 -2.47 -5.58
N THR A 19 -0.09 -1.40 -6.19
CA THR A 19 0.39 -0.02 -5.97
C THR A 19 -0.79 0.93 -5.95
N SER A 20 -0.86 1.78 -4.94
CA SER A 20 -1.85 2.86 -4.83
C SER A 20 -1.26 4.20 -5.26
N ASP A 21 -2.01 4.94 -6.04
CA ASP A 21 -1.74 6.33 -6.41
C ASP A 21 -2.58 7.25 -5.50
N LEU A 22 -1.91 7.94 -4.59
CA LEU A 22 -2.51 8.89 -3.64
C LEU A 22 -2.16 10.34 -3.98
N GLY A 23 -1.53 10.57 -5.15
CA GLY A 23 -1.06 11.88 -5.58
C GLY A 23 0.46 12.04 -5.56
N GLN A 24 1.20 11.03 -5.12
CA GLN A 24 2.65 10.99 -5.25
C GLN A 24 3.05 10.76 -6.72
N GLU A 25 4.24 11.19 -7.08
CA GLU A 25 4.78 10.96 -8.40
C GLU A 25 4.99 9.45 -8.64
N ILE A 26 4.26 8.88 -9.62
CA ILE A 26 4.30 7.45 -9.94
C ILE A 26 4.72 7.25 -11.39
N ASN A 27 5.85 6.58 -11.60
CA ASN A 27 6.23 6.09 -12.90
C ASN A 27 5.56 4.72 -13.18
N ARG A 28 4.31 4.75 -13.66
CA ARG A 28 3.51 3.53 -13.95
C ARG A 28 4.23 2.60 -14.92
N LYS A 29 4.87 3.14 -15.97
CA LYS A 29 5.59 2.37 -16.99
C LYS A 29 6.76 1.59 -16.37
N ALA A 30 7.54 2.22 -15.51
CA ALA A 30 8.64 1.57 -14.80
C ALA A 30 8.15 0.46 -13.86
N ILE A 31 7.05 0.69 -13.13
CA ILE A 31 6.44 -0.31 -12.25
C ILE A 31 6.04 -1.56 -13.05
N TYR A 32 5.31 -1.38 -14.15
CA TYR A 32 4.89 -2.49 -15.01
C TYR A 32 6.09 -3.24 -15.59
N THR A 33 7.07 -2.53 -16.14
CA THR A 33 8.26 -3.14 -16.76
C THR A 33 9.05 -3.95 -15.75
N ASN A 34 9.29 -3.40 -14.56
CA ASN A 34 10.09 -4.07 -13.53
C ASN A 34 9.37 -5.28 -12.93
N ALA A 35 8.06 -5.19 -12.70
CA ALA A 35 7.30 -6.32 -12.19
C ALA A 35 7.20 -7.45 -13.22
N LYS A 36 7.00 -7.14 -14.50
CA LYS A 36 6.99 -8.12 -15.58
C LYS A 36 8.34 -8.85 -15.73
N LYS A 37 9.47 -8.14 -15.62
CA LYS A 37 10.81 -8.75 -15.64
C LYS A 37 11.01 -9.78 -14.53
N LEU A 38 10.29 -9.65 -13.42
CA LEU A 38 10.30 -10.60 -12.30
C LEU A 38 9.22 -11.69 -12.41
N GLY A 39 8.58 -11.83 -13.58
CA GLY A 39 7.59 -12.88 -13.82
C GLY A 39 6.22 -12.65 -13.20
N VAL A 40 5.93 -11.42 -12.74
CA VAL A 40 4.61 -11.10 -12.18
C VAL A 40 3.56 -11.07 -13.29
N LYS A 41 2.53 -11.90 -13.15
CA LYS A 41 1.44 -11.98 -14.12
C LYS A 41 0.40 -10.88 -13.92
N LYS A 42 0.17 -10.44 -12.68
CA LYS A 42 -0.85 -9.46 -12.35
C LYS A 42 -0.30 -8.27 -11.58
N ILE A 43 -0.48 -7.09 -12.16
CA ILE A 43 -0.03 -5.82 -11.58
C ILE A 43 -1.22 -4.88 -11.55
N ILE A 44 -1.54 -4.37 -10.38
CA ILE A 44 -2.67 -3.48 -10.13
C ILE A 44 -2.12 -2.14 -9.66
N ILE A 45 -2.42 -1.08 -10.39
CA ILE A 45 -2.14 0.31 -9.99
C ILE A 45 -3.48 1.02 -9.89
N GLU A 46 -3.88 1.37 -8.68
CA GLU A 46 -5.18 1.96 -8.39
C GLU A 46 -5.05 3.46 -8.09
N ASP A 47 -5.86 4.27 -8.74
CA ASP A 47 -5.98 5.70 -8.41
C ASP A 47 -6.92 5.86 -7.22
N LEU A 48 -6.38 6.30 -6.10
CA LEU A 48 -7.11 6.53 -4.84
C LEU A 48 -7.09 8.00 -4.40
N LYS A 49 -6.63 8.92 -5.26
CA LYS A 49 -6.46 10.34 -4.91
C LYS A 49 -7.74 10.96 -4.35
N GLU A 50 -8.84 10.81 -5.07
CA GLU A 50 -10.12 11.39 -4.65
C GLU A 50 -10.62 10.79 -3.33
N LYS A 51 -10.55 9.45 -3.22
CA LYS A 51 -10.94 8.73 -1.99
C LYS A 51 -10.09 9.12 -0.80
N PHE A 52 -8.79 9.27 -1.01
CA PHE A 52 -7.85 9.70 0.02
C PHE A 52 -8.18 11.12 0.51
N VAL A 53 -8.35 12.06 -0.42
CA VAL A 53 -8.65 13.46 -0.08
C VAL A 53 -9.99 13.59 0.66
N LYS A 54 -11.06 12.99 0.10
CA LYS A 54 -12.41 13.15 0.67
C LYS A 54 -12.57 12.47 2.03
N ASN A 55 -12.05 11.27 2.18
CA ASN A 55 -12.36 10.42 3.34
C ASN A 55 -11.29 10.44 4.44
N TYR A 56 -10.10 10.97 4.15
CA TYR A 56 -8.99 11.01 5.11
C TYR A 56 -8.43 12.42 5.29
N VAL A 57 -8.06 13.12 4.22
CA VAL A 57 -7.42 14.43 4.32
C VAL A 57 -8.41 15.49 4.83
N PHE A 58 -9.60 15.61 4.24
CA PHE A 58 -10.58 16.59 4.68
C PHE A 58 -11.07 16.39 6.11
N PRO A 59 -11.39 15.16 6.58
CA PRO A 59 -11.69 14.93 7.99
C PRO A 59 -10.54 15.30 8.92
N MET A 60 -9.31 14.97 8.55
CA MET A 60 -8.11 15.33 9.31
C MET A 60 -7.96 16.84 9.45
N ILE A 61 -8.11 17.59 8.35
CA ILE A 61 -8.04 19.06 8.36
C ILE A 61 -9.18 19.65 9.21
N ARG A 62 -10.41 19.18 9.04
CA ARG A 62 -11.57 19.64 9.84
C ARG A 62 -11.39 19.36 11.33
N GLY A 63 -10.78 18.25 11.70
CA GLY A 63 -10.45 17.90 13.07
C GLY A 63 -9.22 18.60 13.62
N ASN A 64 -8.55 19.45 12.80
CA ASN A 64 -7.27 20.08 13.15
C ASN A 64 -6.25 19.09 13.73
N ALA A 65 -6.19 17.88 13.14
CA ALA A 65 -5.36 16.81 13.64
C ALA A 65 -3.90 17.03 13.21
N LEU A 66 -3.11 17.49 14.16
CA LEU A 66 -1.66 17.70 14.02
C LEU A 66 -0.94 16.89 15.08
N TYR A 67 0.15 16.23 14.70
CA TYR A 67 1.04 15.60 15.67
C TYR A 67 2.06 16.63 16.17
N GLU A 68 2.10 16.82 17.49
CA GLU A 68 2.97 17.79 18.17
C GLU A 68 2.85 19.24 17.61
N GLY A 69 1.67 19.60 17.07
CA GLY A 69 1.40 20.94 16.53
C GLY A 69 2.09 21.28 15.19
N ILE A 70 2.86 20.34 14.63
CA ILE A 70 3.71 20.60 13.44
C ILE A 70 3.45 19.61 12.32
N TYR A 71 3.35 18.31 12.63
CA TYR A 71 3.34 17.27 11.61
C TYR A 71 1.94 16.96 11.07
N LEU A 72 1.79 17.07 9.75
CA LEU A 72 0.50 16.98 9.03
C LEU A 72 -0.04 15.55 8.83
N LEU A 73 0.48 14.53 9.47
CA LEU A 73 -0.03 13.15 9.50
C LEU A 73 -0.30 12.49 8.13
N GLY A 74 0.16 13.04 7.01
CA GLY A 74 -0.14 12.53 5.66
C GLY A 74 0.19 11.05 5.49
N THR A 75 1.38 10.65 5.90
CA THR A 75 1.80 9.24 5.86
C THR A 75 0.96 8.36 6.78
N SER A 76 0.61 8.86 7.96
CA SER A 76 -0.15 8.12 8.97
C SER A 76 -1.56 7.76 8.49
N ILE A 77 -2.24 8.68 7.81
CA ILE A 77 -3.60 8.46 7.29
C ILE A 77 -3.62 7.72 5.94
N ALA A 78 -2.50 7.73 5.20
CA ALA A 78 -2.39 7.02 3.93
C ALA A 78 -2.31 5.49 4.13
N ARG A 79 -1.55 5.02 5.11
CA ARG A 79 -1.29 3.59 5.32
C ARG A 79 -2.56 2.76 5.60
N PRO A 80 -3.51 3.19 6.44
CA PRO A 80 -4.77 2.48 6.64
C PRO A 80 -5.59 2.32 5.35
N LEU A 81 -5.66 3.35 4.51
CA LEU A 81 -6.34 3.25 3.22
C LEU A 81 -5.67 2.23 2.31
N ILE A 82 -4.34 2.27 2.20
CA ILE A 82 -3.57 1.32 1.38
C ILE A 82 -3.79 -0.11 1.88
N ALA A 83 -3.66 -0.34 3.19
CA ALA A 83 -3.85 -1.65 3.80
C ALA A 83 -5.24 -2.22 3.53
N ARG A 84 -6.29 -1.43 3.76
CA ARG A 84 -7.67 -1.81 3.47
C ARG A 84 -7.86 -2.21 2.02
N ARG A 85 -7.39 -1.39 1.07
CA ARG A 85 -7.51 -1.70 -0.36
C ARG A 85 -6.72 -2.93 -0.75
N GLN A 86 -5.55 -3.14 -0.16
CA GLN A 86 -4.75 -4.35 -0.38
C GLN A 86 -5.50 -5.61 0.05
N ILE A 87 -6.17 -5.60 1.21
CA ILE A 87 -7.00 -6.71 1.68
C ILE A 87 -8.21 -6.92 0.76
N GLU A 88 -8.91 -5.86 0.34
CA GLU A 88 -10.04 -5.98 -0.58
C GLU A 88 -9.61 -6.63 -1.91
N ILE A 89 -8.45 -6.27 -2.43
CA ILE A 89 -7.86 -6.86 -3.63
C ILE A 89 -7.42 -8.31 -3.38
N ALA A 90 -6.79 -8.58 -2.25
CA ALA A 90 -6.40 -9.94 -1.86
C ALA A 90 -7.61 -10.89 -1.82
N LYS A 91 -8.69 -10.47 -1.18
CA LYS A 91 -9.96 -11.21 -1.14
C LYS A 91 -10.54 -11.42 -2.54
N LYS A 92 -10.54 -10.38 -3.38
CA LYS A 92 -11.06 -10.45 -4.77
C LYS A 92 -10.34 -11.47 -5.62
N PHE A 93 -9.04 -11.65 -5.41
CA PHE A 93 -8.22 -12.57 -6.20
C PHE A 93 -7.87 -13.88 -5.48
N GLY A 94 -8.47 -14.14 -4.32
CA GLY A 94 -8.24 -15.36 -3.56
C GLY A 94 -6.81 -15.50 -3.04
N ALA A 95 -6.12 -14.39 -2.78
CA ALA A 95 -4.76 -14.44 -2.24
C ALA A 95 -4.77 -14.97 -0.80
N GLN A 96 -3.84 -15.87 -0.51
CA GLN A 96 -3.73 -16.53 0.80
C GLN A 96 -3.01 -15.66 1.84
N ALA A 97 -2.21 -14.70 1.39
CA ALA A 97 -1.42 -13.81 2.25
C ALA A 97 -1.23 -12.44 1.62
N VAL A 98 -0.94 -11.44 2.43
CA VAL A 98 -0.50 -10.11 2.01
C VAL A 98 0.90 -9.82 2.54
N SER A 99 1.65 -9.01 1.83
CA SER A 99 3.00 -8.61 2.22
C SER A 99 3.21 -7.13 1.92
N HIS A 100 4.00 -6.47 2.75
CA HIS A 100 4.43 -5.09 2.56
C HIS A 100 5.94 -4.95 2.69
N GLY A 101 6.48 -3.86 2.17
CA GLY A 101 7.92 -3.55 2.20
C GLY A 101 8.32 -2.54 3.28
N ALA A 102 7.48 -2.30 4.28
CA ALA A 102 7.82 -1.40 5.37
C ALA A 102 8.92 -2.01 6.24
N THR A 103 9.84 -1.16 6.69
CA THR A 103 10.95 -1.58 7.57
C THR A 103 10.41 -2.09 8.91
N GLY A 104 10.94 -3.23 9.36
CA GLY A 104 10.59 -3.83 10.63
C GLY A 104 10.86 -2.88 11.81
N LYS A 105 10.00 -2.93 12.84
CA LYS A 105 10.00 -2.05 14.02
C LYS A 105 9.76 -0.56 13.71
N GLY A 106 9.27 -0.26 12.51
CA GLY A 106 8.91 1.11 12.10
C GLY A 106 7.41 1.39 12.24
N ASN A 107 7.05 2.68 12.35
CA ASN A 107 5.66 3.11 12.45
C ASN A 107 4.79 2.65 11.26
N ASP A 108 5.36 2.59 10.07
CA ASP A 108 4.64 2.16 8.88
C ASP A 108 4.31 0.67 8.91
N GLN A 109 5.22 -0.17 9.43
CA GLN A 109 4.95 -1.59 9.66
C GLN A 109 3.71 -1.76 10.55
N VAL A 110 3.71 -1.11 11.72
CA VAL A 110 2.59 -1.18 12.66
C VAL A 110 1.27 -0.74 12.02
N ARG A 111 1.29 0.34 11.24
CA ARG A 111 0.09 0.85 10.55
C ARG A 111 -0.44 -0.14 9.51
N PHE A 112 0.43 -0.80 8.75
CA PHE A 112 0.01 -1.83 7.80
C PHE A 112 -0.55 -3.05 8.52
N GLU A 113 0.17 -3.57 9.49
CA GLU A 113 -0.24 -4.78 10.22
C GLU A 113 -1.59 -4.56 10.93
N LEU A 114 -1.75 -3.48 11.69
CA LEU A 114 -3.03 -3.15 12.30
C LEU A 114 -4.14 -2.97 11.26
N GLY A 115 -3.84 -2.35 10.11
CA GLY A 115 -4.79 -2.19 9.00
C GLY A 115 -5.22 -3.50 8.33
N TYR A 116 -4.45 -4.57 8.46
CA TYR A 116 -4.80 -5.89 7.91
C TYR A 116 -5.74 -6.69 8.80
N TYR A 117 -5.80 -6.39 10.10
CA TYR A 117 -6.69 -7.07 11.05
C TYR A 117 -8.13 -6.55 11.02
N TYR A 118 -8.39 -5.42 10.36
CA TYR A 118 -9.71 -4.81 10.18
C TYR A 118 -10.35 -5.30 8.86
#